data_c901c0b545535077fcd84bfe48056c99
#
_entry.id   c901c0b545535077fcd84bfe48056c99
#
_cell.length_a   1.000
_cell.length_b   1.000
_cell.length_c   1.000
_cell.angle_alpha   90.00
_cell.angle_beta   90.00
_cell.angle_gamma   90.00
#
_symmetry.space_group_name_H-M   'P 1'
#
loop_
_entity.id
_entity.type
_entity.pdbx_description
1 polymer ?
#
loop_
_entity_poly.entity_id
_entity_poly.type
_entity_poly.pdbx_seq_one_letter_code
_entity_poly.pdbx_strand_id
1 'polypeptide(L)'
;VIMFLASNRVVATSVDYWFTRQTETSLQAALDVGQSFYAAAAERLHSRSEAIAQEAAQRRIAWTASSANTLLQTKQKEYGLTLVGFVTPQEKELYWHAPKAFTEGWQEARTRIDWTHVARATFGSLLWATDDADYVIGVLAIDGGKTGYLITAESIGQGLLAKLERISKGFEENAQLKQLKKPLKVSFLLILGVLGMITIFGSVWFGFRLSKEFTAPILALAQGTTRIAQGDLDFRLEDKGADELGLLVQSFNHMAKDLQEGRMSLTHANAMLAEHNRYIETVLDNITTGVITLDADGRIRTMNKA
;
A
#
# COMPACT_ATOMS: atom_id res chain seq x y z
N VAL A 1 -18.39 2.89 6.47
CA VAL A 1 -17.83 1.77 7.25
C VAL A 1 -17.54 0.57 6.36
N ILE A 2 -18.51 0.04 5.58
CA ILE A 2 -18.33 -1.16 4.73
C ILE A 2 -17.20 -0.96 3.71
N MET A 3 -17.17 0.20 3.03
CA MET A 3 -16.14 0.53 2.04
C MET A 3 -14.74 0.64 2.67
N PHE A 4 -14.63 1.18 3.89
CA PHE A 4 -13.39 1.25 4.66
C PHE A 4 -12.87 -0.15 5.03
N LEU A 5 -13.75 -1.01 5.52
CA LEU A 5 -13.40 -2.40 5.86
C LEU A 5 -12.99 -3.22 4.63
N ALA A 6 -13.68 -3.03 3.50
CA ALA A 6 -13.34 -3.68 2.24
C ALA A 6 -11.98 -3.19 1.71
N SER A 7 -11.73 -1.88 1.72
CA SER A 7 -10.45 -1.28 1.30
C SER A 7 -9.29 -1.76 2.19
N ASN A 8 -9.49 -1.80 3.50
CA ASN A 8 -8.48 -2.32 4.45
C ASN A 8 -8.14 -3.80 4.16
N ARG A 9 -9.16 -4.62 3.87
CA ARG A 9 -8.94 -6.04 3.54
C ARG A 9 -8.18 -6.22 2.22
N VAL A 10 -8.50 -5.42 1.20
CA VAL A 10 -7.81 -5.44 -0.10
C VAL A 10 -6.35 -5.01 0.06
N VAL A 11 -6.06 -3.92 0.76
CA VAL A 11 -4.70 -3.44 1.02
C VAL A 11 -3.89 -4.48 1.81
N ALA A 12 -4.47 -5.02 2.88
CA ALA A 12 -3.80 -6.06 3.68
C ALA A 12 -3.46 -7.30 2.85
N THR A 13 -4.40 -7.79 2.03
CA THR A 13 -4.22 -8.96 1.17
C THR A 13 -3.20 -8.69 0.05
N SER A 14 -3.25 -7.51 -0.56
CA SER A 14 -2.32 -7.11 -1.62
C SER A 14 -0.88 -7.00 -1.09
N VAL A 15 -0.68 -6.36 0.05
CA VAL A 15 0.64 -6.28 0.70
C VAL A 15 1.14 -7.68 1.07
N ASP A 16 0.28 -8.57 1.58
CA ASP A 16 0.66 -9.95 1.90
C ASP A 16 1.02 -10.77 0.65
N TYR A 17 0.34 -10.56 -0.46
CA TYR A 17 0.63 -11.21 -1.74
C TYR A 17 1.99 -10.80 -2.32
N TRP A 18 2.36 -9.52 -2.25
CA TRP A 18 3.65 -9.00 -2.75
C TRP A 18 4.86 -9.55 -1.97
N PHE A 19 4.66 -9.90 -0.68
CA PHE A 19 5.70 -10.49 0.18
C PHE A 19 5.46 -11.99 0.37
N THR A 20 5.35 -12.74 -0.74
CA THR A 20 5.03 -14.18 -0.71
C THR A 20 6.17 -15.00 -0.11
N ARG A 21 5.87 -15.88 0.83
CA ARG A 21 6.80 -16.88 1.40
C ARG A 21 7.51 -17.73 0.35
N GLN A 22 6.89 -17.91 -0.80
CA GLN A 22 7.38 -18.78 -1.87
C GLN A 22 8.72 -18.31 -2.46
N THR A 23 8.92 -16.98 -2.62
CA THR A 23 10.18 -16.42 -3.10
C THR A 23 11.31 -16.67 -2.11
N GLU A 24 11.07 -16.48 -0.81
CA GLU A 24 12.03 -16.72 0.27
C GLU A 24 12.45 -18.19 0.32
N THR A 25 11.49 -19.10 0.28
CA THR A 25 11.74 -20.55 0.32
C THR A 25 12.54 -21.00 -0.91
N SER A 26 12.24 -20.46 -2.09
CA SER A 26 12.96 -20.79 -3.32
C SER A 26 14.39 -20.27 -3.33
N LEU A 27 14.62 -19.04 -2.84
CA LEU A 27 15.96 -18.47 -2.70
C LEU A 27 16.80 -19.24 -1.67
N GLN A 28 16.19 -19.60 -0.54
CA GLN A 28 16.85 -20.40 0.48
C GLN A 28 17.22 -21.79 -0.03
N ALA A 29 16.30 -22.46 -0.71
CA ALA A 29 16.56 -23.76 -1.31
C ALA A 29 17.71 -23.69 -2.37
N ALA A 30 17.78 -22.62 -3.14
CA ALA A 30 18.86 -22.43 -4.10
C ALA A 30 20.22 -22.21 -3.43
N LEU A 31 20.28 -21.46 -2.32
CA LEU A 31 21.49 -21.29 -1.51
C LEU A 31 21.91 -22.60 -0.86
N ASP A 32 20.98 -23.37 -0.29
CA ASP A 32 21.25 -24.66 0.33
C ASP A 32 21.81 -25.66 -0.68
N VAL A 33 21.27 -25.68 -1.91
CA VAL A 33 21.80 -26.51 -3.00
C VAL A 33 23.22 -26.09 -3.35
N GLY A 34 23.50 -24.80 -3.48
CA GLY A 34 24.85 -24.29 -3.78
C GLY A 34 25.86 -24.64 -2.68
N GLN A 35 25.47 -24.45 -1.41
CA GLN A 35 26.30 -24.81 -0.25
C GLN A 35 26.57 -26.34 -0.20
N SER A 36 25.54 -27.15 -0.43
CA SER A 36 25.65 -28.59 -0.46
C SER A 36 26.57 -29.06 -1.58
N PHE A 37 26.49 -28.43 -2.77
CA PHE A 37 27.35 -28.73 -3.90
C PHE A 37 28.83 -28.41 -3.60
N TYR A 38 29.06 -27.22 -2.98
CA TYR A 38 30.40 -26.86 -2.53
C TYR A 38 30.96 -27.83 -1.49
N ALA A 39 30.15 -28.14 -0.46
CA ALA A 39 30.56 -29.06 0.61
C ALA A 39 30.91 -30.45 0.04
N ALA A 40 30.10 -30.97 -0.91
CA ALA A 40 30.36 -32.22 -1.56
C ALA A 40 31.65 -32.19 -2.43
N ALA A 41 31.92 -31.08 -3.09
CA ALA A 41 33.18 -30.92 -3.85
C ALA A 41 34.39 -30.84 -2.91
N ALA A 42 34.30 -30.11 -1.81
CA ALA A 42 35.33 -30.01 -0.78
C ALA A 42 35.65 -31.38 -0.15
N GLU A 43 34.62 -32.16 0.17
CA GLU A 43 34.75 -33.50 0.73
C GLU A 43 35.41 -34.48 -0.26
N ARG A 44 35.00 -34.42 -1.55
CA ARG A 44 35.69 -35.20 -2.61
C ARG A 44 37.18 -34.84 -2.71
N LEU A 45 37.50 -33.55 -2.67
CA LEU A 45 38.89 -33.10 -2.72
C LEU A 45 39.68 -33.55 -1.49
N HIS A 46 39.06 -33.48 -0.31
CA HIS A 46 39.68 -33.99 0.93
C HIS A 46 40.04 -35.47 0.79
N SER A 47 39.05 -36.31 0.48
CA SER A 47 39.25 -37.75 0.30
C SER A 47 40.30 -38.09 -0.74
N ARG A 48 40.27 -37.39 -1.89
CA ARG A 48 41.27 -37.59 -2.96
C ARG A 48 42.69 -37.14 -2.55
N SER A 49 42.80 -36.02 -1.86
CA SER A 49 44.06 -35.51 -1.33
C SER A 49 44.65 -36.43 -0.29
N GLU A 50 43.84 -36.98 0.61
CA GLU A 50 44.28 -38.00 1.57
C GLU A 50 44.75 -39.27 0.87
N ALA A 51 44.03 -39.76 -0.11
CA ALA A 51 44.42 -40.94 -0.88
C ALA A 51 45.78 -40.74 -1.58
N ILE A 52 46.04 -39.55 -2.14
CA ILE A 52 47.33 -39.20 -2.74
C ILE A 52 48.45 -39.20 -1.68
N ALA A 53 48.19 -38.58 -0.53
CA ALA A 53 49.14 -38.51 0.59
C ALA A 53 49.45 -39.90 1.15
N GLN A 54 48.43 -40.75 1.34
CA GLN A 54 48.61 -42.13 1.82
C GLN A 54 49.40 -42.97 0.85
N GLU A 55 49.15 -42.88 -0.47
CA GLU A 55 49.90 -43.62 -1.48
C GLU A 55 51.35 -43.16 -1.52
N ALA A 56 51.63 -41.85 -1.41
CA ALA A 56 53.00 -41.33 -1.32
C ALA A 56 53.72 -41.88 -0.08
N ALA A 57 53.02 -41.97 1.06
CA ALA A 57 53.57 -42.53 2.29
C ALA A 57 53.84 -44.05 2.16
N GLN A 58 52.89 -44.83 1.63
CA GLN A 58 53.03 -46.27 1.43
C GLN A 58 54.19 -46.61 0.51
N ARG A 59 54.35 -45.82 -0.54
CA ARG A 59 55.44 -45.96 -1.49
C ARG A 59 56.78 -45.34 -1.03
N ARG A 60 56.81 -44.75 0.16
CA ARG A 60 57.95 -44.00 0.73
C ARG A 60 58.50 -42.93 -0.21
N ILE A 61 57.64 -42.26 -0.93
CA ILE A 61 58.02 -41.21 -1.87
C ILE A 61 58.27 -39.90 -1.07
N ALA A 62 59.53 -39.41 -1.20
CA ALA A 62 59.81 -38.08 -0.67
C ALA A 62 59.19 -37.01 -1.55
N TRP A 63 58.47 -36.06 -0.97
CA TRP A 63 57.75 -34.99 -1.67
C TRP A 63 58.69 -34.09 -2.50
N THR A 64 59.97 -34.08 -2.21
CA THR A 64 60.98 -33.34 -2.96
C THR A 64 61.57 -34.14 -4.14
N ALA A 65 61.21 -35.40 -4.28
CA ALA A 65 61.74 -36.26 -5.33
C ALA A 65 60.94 -36.20 -6.63
N SER A 66 61.57 -36.41 -7.77
CA SER A 66 60.86 -36.44 -9.08
C SER A 66 59.77 -37.51 -9.17
N SER A 67 59.87 -38.59 -8.38
CA SER A 67 58.83 -39.61 -8.26
C SER A 67 57.48 -39.03 -7.68
N ALA A 68 57.56 -38.03 -6.84
CA ALA A 68 56.33 -37.31 -6.36
C ALA A 68 55.67 -36.59 -7.52
N ASN A 69 56.41 -35.94 -8.39
CA ASN A 69 55.87 -35.27 -9.57
C ASN A 69 55.13 -36.24 -10.49
N THR A 70 55.71 -37.44 -10.75
CA THR A 70 55.07 -38.48 -11.55
C THR A 70 53.80 -39.02 -10.90
N LEU A 71 53.77 -39.18 -9.55
CA LEU A 71 52.58 -39.56 -8.79
C LEU A 71 51.51 -38.53 -8.96
N LEU A 72 51.80 -37.24 -8.74
CA LEU A 72 50.85 -36.14 -8.85
C LEU A 72 50.24 -36.06 -10.25
N GLN A 73 51.04 -36.18 -11.32
CA GLN A 73 50.51 -36.21 -12.69
C GLN A 73 49.58 -37.40 -12.96
N THR A 74 49.94 -38.57 -12.45
CA THR A 74 49.12 -39.78 -12.62
C THR A 74 47.77 -39.60 -11.88
N LYS A 75 47.79 -39.11 -10.65
CA LYS A 75 46.59 -38.89 -9.85
C LYS A 75 45.74 -37.74 -10.35
N GLN A 76 46.33 -36.72 -10.93
CA GLN A 76 45.59 -35.68 -11.61
C GLN A 76 44.67 -36.27 -12.70
N LYS A 77 45.23 -37.13 -13.55
CA LYS A 77 44.45 -37.79 -14.64
C LYS A 77 43.45 -38.79 -14.11
N GLU A 78 43.84 -39.62 -13.11
CA GLU A 78 42.98 -40.63 -12.50
C GLU A 78 41.74 -40.04 -11.83
N TYR A 79 41.90 -38.95 -11.07
CA TYR A 79 40.83 -38.33 -10.35
C TYR A 79 40.16 -37.18 -11.12
N GLY A 80 40.64 -36.85 -12.32
CA GLY A 80 40.08 -35.75 -13.12
C GLY A 80 40.25 -34.39 -12.46
N LEU A 81 41.36 -34.20 -11.71
CA LEU A 81 41.60 -32.93 -11.02
C LEU A 81 42.06 -31.88 -12.03
N THR A 82 41.54 -30.66 -11.90
CA THR A 82 41.97 -29.52 -12.72
C THR A 82 43.40 -29.11 -12.35
N LEU A 83 43.69 -29.16 -11.05
CA LEU A 83 45.01 -28.87 -10.53
C LEU A 83 45.42 -29.90 -9.51
N VAL A 84 46.70 -30.27 -9.54
CA VAL A 84 47.39 -30.89 -8.42
C VAL A 84 48.79 -30.25 -8.31
N GLY A 85 49.18 -29.93 -7.11
CA GLY A 85 50.46 -29.29 -6.84
C GLY A 85 50.95 -29.58 -5.42
N PHE A 86 52.23 -29.42 -5.22
CA PHE A 86 52.85 -29.49 -3.89
C PHE A 86 53.61 -28.21 -3.60
N VAL A 87 53.37 -27.66 -2.42
CA VAL A 87 53.93 -26.41 -1.95
C VAL A 87 54.71 -26.68 -0.67
N THR A 88 55.96 -26.15 -0.58
CA THR A 88 56.80 -26.31 0.60
C THR A 88 56.27 -25.58 1.81
N PRO A 89 56.79 -25.86 3.05
CA PRO A 89 56.41 -25.11 4.25
C PRO A 89 56.66 -23.60 4.15
N GLN A 90 57.62 -23.18 3.31
CA GLN A 90 57.89 -21.76 3.03
C GLN A 90 56.99 -21.22 1.91
N GLU A 91 55.94 -21.97 1.59
CA GLU A 91 54.93 -21.61 0.56
C GLU A 91 55.51 -21.46 -0.85
N LYS A 92 56.64 -22.12 -1.17
CA LYS A 92 57.23 -22.17 -2.50
C LYS A 92 56.70 -23.38 -3.26
N GLU A 93 56.17 -23.13 -4.46
CA GLU A 93 55.71 -24.18 -5.35
C GLU A 93 56.88 -25.10 -5.81
N LEU A 94 56.73 -26.40 -5.60
CA LEU A 94 57.73 -27.38 -6.00
C LEU A 94 57.30 -28.13 -7.26
N TYR A 95 56.05 -28.60 -7.27
CA TYR A 95 55.41 -29.26 -8.42
C TYR A 95 54.06 -28.64 -8.66
N TRP A 96 53.74 -28.33 -9.93
CA TRP A 96 52.52 -27.61 -10.26
C TRP A 96 51.95 -28.05 -11.59
N HIS A 97 50.84 -28.77 -11.59
CA HIS A 97 50.14 -29.24 -12.77
C HIS A 97 48.75 -28.57 -12.82
N ALA A 98 48.67 -27.47 -13.55
CA ALA A 98 47.46 -26.65 -13.68
C ALA A 98 47.34 -26.08 -15.09
N PRO A 99 46.13 -25.70 -15.54
CA PRO A 99 45.90 -24.87 -16.70
C PRO A 99 46.57 -23.49 -16.55
N LYS A 100 46.90 -22.83 -17.67
CA LYS A 100 47.55 -21.51 -17.64
C LYS A 100 46.69 -20.47 -16.89
N ALA A 101 45.40 -20.44 -17.18
CA ALA A 101 44.46 -19.51 -16.53
C ALA A 101 44.46 -19.64 -15.00
N PHE A 102 44.55 -20.87 -14.48
CA PHE A 102 44.68 -21.12 -13.05
C PHE A 102 46.02 -20.62 -12.50
N THR A 103 47.11 -20.85 -13.21
CA THR A 103 48.45 -20.46 -12.78
C THR A 103 48.60 -18.94 -12.69
N GLU A 104 48.02 -18.20 -13.62
CA GLU A 104 48.04 -16.73 -13.64
C GLU A 104 47.32 -16.14 -12.43
N GLY A 105 46.18 -16.70 -11.99
CA GLY A 105 45.41 -16.24 -10.84
C GLY A 105 45.82 -16.86 -9.50
N TRP A 106 46.71 -17.85 -9.48
CA TRP A 106 47.09 -18.57 -8.26
C TRP A 106 47.62 -17.66 -7.15
N GLN A 107 48.39 -16.65 -7.52
CA GLN A 107 48.93 -15.70 -6.50
C GLN A 107 47.85 -15.00 -5.72
N GLU A 108 46.74 -14.69 -6.35
CA GLU A 108 45.57 -14.12 -5.65
C GLU A 108 44.88 -15.18 -4.78
N ALA A 109 44.57 -16.35 -5.30
CA ALA A 109 43.95 -17.44 -4.56
C ALA A 109 44.77 -17.83 -3.32
N ARG A 110 46.08 -17.86 -3.44
CA ARG A 110 47.02 -18.18 -2.36
C ARG A 110 46.92 -17.23 -1.19
N THR A 111 46.71 -15.92 -1.41
CA THR A 111 46.57 -14.91 -0.33
C THR A 111 45.32 -15.11 0.50
N ARG A 112 44.31 -15.82 -0.01
CA ARG A 112 43.05 -16.12 0.67
C ARG A 112 43.11 -17.40 1.49
N ILE A 113 44.19 -18.19 1.40
CA ILE A 113 44.37 -19.43 2.16
C ILE A 113 44.87 -19.08 3.56
N ASP A 114 44.12 -19.49 4.59
CA ASP A 114 44.63 -19.45 5.97
C ASP A 114 45.51 -20.68 6.24
N TRP A 115 46.79 -20.56 5.95
CA TRP A 115 47.79 -21.60 6.14
C TRP A 115 47.89 -22.08 7.58
N THR A 116 47.70 -21.19 8.55
CA THR A 116 47.74 -21.50 9.98
C THR A 116 46.58 -22.39 10.38
N HIS A 117 45.38 -22.07 9.88
CA HIS A 117 44.20 -22.89 10.08
C HIS A 117 44.35 -24.27 9.42
N VAL A 118 44.78 -24.31 8.18
CA VAL A 118 45.00 -25.57 7.42
C VAL A 118 46.02 -26.47 8.14
N ALA A 119 47.11 -25.91 8.64
CA ALA A 119 48.12 -26.67 9.39
C ALA A 119 47.55 -27.33 10.65
N ARG A 120 46.59 -26.72 11.33
CA ARG A 120 45.91 -27.24 12.53
C ARG A 120 44.79 -28.22 12.21
N ALA A 121 43.99 -27.89 11.20
CA ALA A 121 42.78 -28.64 10.83
C ALA A 121 43.11 -29.80 9.89
N THR A 122 44.38 -29.93 9.42
CA THR A 122 44.84 -30.90 8.45
C THR A 122 44.36 -30.66 7.01
N PHE A 123 43.12 -30.17 6.84
CA PHE A 123 42.54 -29.85 5.53
C PHE A 123 41.80 -28.52 5.57
N GLY A 124 41.87 -27.76 4.49
CA GLY A 124 41.09 -26.57 4.24
C GLY A 124 40.59 -26.53 2.80
N SER A 125 39.47 -25.88 2.57
CA SER A 125 38.95 -25.67 1.21
C SER A 125 38.63 -24.21 0.97
N LEU A 126 38.79 -23.77 -0.28
CA LEU A 126 38.55 -22.40 -0.71
C LEU A 126 37.79 -22.44 -2.05
N LEU A 127 36.79 -21.58 -2.17
CA LEU A 127 36.09 -21.34 -3.41
C LEU A 127 36.74 -20.16 -4.14
N TRP A 128 37.13 -20.34 -5.38
CA TRP A 128 37.80 -19.30 -6.15
C TRP A 128 37.25 -19.23 -7.58
N ALA A 129 36.84 -18.03 -7.97
CA ALA A 129 36.28 -17.73 -9.30
C ALA A 129 37.36 -17.10 -10.20
N THR A 130 37.40 -17.53 -11.44
CA THR A 130 38.13 -16.90 -12.53
C THR A 130 37.16 -16.54 -13.65
N ASP A 131 37.67 -15.84 -14.69
CA ASP A 131 36.85 -15.51 -15.86
C ASP A 131 36.41 -16.78 -16.63
N ASP A 132 37.22 -17.85 -16.59
CA ASP A 132 36.97 -19.08 -17.34
C ASP A 132 36.15 -20.11 -16.57
N ALA A 133 36.34 -20.22 -15.26
CA ALA A 133 35.63 -21.20 -14.43
C ALA A 133 35.75 -20.89 -12.94
N ASP A 134 34.81 -21.45 -12.18
CA ASP A 134 34.86 -21.47 -10.71
C ASP A 134 35.52 -22.77 -10.24
N TYR A 135 36.36 -22.66 -9.24
CA TYR A 135 37.13 -23.76 -8.70
C TYR A 135 36.90 -23.93 -7.20
N VAL A 136 36.86 -25.18 -6.76
CA VAL A 136 37.08 -25.52 -5.35
C VAL A 136 38.53 -25.95 -5.22
N ILE A 137 39.27 -25.29 -4.35
CA ILE A 137 40.66 -25.57 -4.03
C ILE A 137 40.70 -26.28 -2.69
N GLY A 138 41.25 -27.47 -2.63
CA GLY A 138 41.53 -28.20 -1.41
C GLY A 138 43.02 -28.09 -1.07
N VAL A 139 43.33 -27.87 0.18
CA VAL A 139 44.68 -27.76 0.73
C VAL A 139 44.80 -28.76 1.87
N LEU A 140 45.66 -29.77 1.70
CA LEU A 140 45.94 -30.78 2.71
C LEU A 140 47.32 -30.52 3.29
N ALA A 141 47.43 -30.37 4.61
CA ALA A 141 48.71 -30.22 5.29
C ALA A 141 49.37 -31.59 5.51
N ILE A 142 50.55 -31.77 5.00
CA ILE A 142 51.36 -32.99 5.21
C ILE A 142 52.16 -32.80 6.50
N ASP A 143 52.01 -33.73 7.44
CA ASP A 143 52.64 -33.71 8.76
C ASP A 143 52.39 -32.40 9.52
N GLY A 144 51.14 -31.90 9.47
CA GLY A 144 50.78 -30.64 10.07
C GLY A 144 51.45 -29.42 9.43
N GLY A 145 51.76 -29.50 8.12
CA GLY A 145 52.41 -28.45 7.34
C GLY A 145 53.97 -28.44 7.46
N LYS A 146 54.54 -29.31 8.27
CA LYS A 146 56.02 -29.38 8.41
C LYS A 146 56.72 -29.84 7.14
N THR A 147 56.13 -30.79 6.42
CA THR A 147 56.64 -31.29 5.15
C THR A 147 56.19 -30.41 3.99
N GLY A 148 55.02 -29.84 4.05
CA GLY A 148 54.45 -28.98 3.05
C GLY A 148 52.91 -29.16 2.92
N TYR A 149 52.40 -28.69 1.80
CA TYR A 149 50.96 -28.70 1.51
C TYR A 149 50.68 -29.30 0.14
N LEU A 150 49.77 -30.24 0.09
CA LEU A 150 49.24 -30.78 -1.16
C LEU A 150 48.02 -29.91 -1.56
N ILE A 151 48.09 -29.31 -2.73
CA ILE A 151 47.04 -28.48 -3.31
C ILE A 151 46.32 -29.28 -4.38
N THR A 152 45.03 -29.36 -4.30
CA THR A 152 44.17 -29.97 -5.32
C THR A 152 43.06 -29.03 -5.70
N ALA A 153 42.60 -29.03 -6.96
CA ALA A 153 41.46 -28.26 -7.36
C ALA A 153 40.56 -29.00 -8.35
N GLU A 154 39.28 -28.78 -8.22
CA GLU A 154 38.26 -29.29 -9.14
C GLU A 154 37.46 -28.09 -9.68
N SER A 155 37.21 -28.07 -11.01
CA SER A 155 36.33 -27.09 -11.61
C SER A 155 34.88 -27.48 -11.32
N ILE A 156 34.10 -26.53 -10.84
CA ILE A 156 32.69 -26.72 -10.52
C ILE A 156 31.75 -26.06 -11.52
N GLY A 157 32.30 -25.62 -12.66
CA GLY A 157 31.56 -24.97 -13.73
C GLY A 157 31.85 -23.48 -13.81
N GLN A 158 31.16 -22.79 -14.70
CA GLN A 158 31.37 -21.37 -14.95
C GLN A 158 30.25 -20.54 -14.31
N GLY A 159 30.64 -19.53 -13.58
CA GLY A 159 29.73 -18.52 -13.03
C GLY A 159 28.78 -19.01 -11.91
N LEU A 160 29.08 -20.15 -11.27
CA LEU A 160 28.32 -20.66 -10.14
C LEU A 160 28.42 -19.70 -8.95
N LEU A 161 29.61 -19.21 -8.67
CA LEU A 161 29.87 -18.28 -7.56
C LEU A 161 29.11 -16.98 -7.77
N ALA A 162 29.16 -16.39 -8.96
CA ALA A 162 28.41 -15.20 -9.30
C ALA A 162 26.88 -15.42 -9.22
N LYS A 163 26.40 -16.62 -9.55
CA LYS A 163 24.96 -16.95 -9.37
C LYS A 163 24.58 -17.04 -7.89
N LEU A 164 25.40 -17.70 -7.07
CA LEU A 164 25.18 -17.81 -5.63
C LEU A 164 25.23 -16.44 -4.95
N GLU A 165 26.16 -15.58 -5.33
CA GLU A 165 26.25 -14.22 -4.82
C GLU A 165 25.01 -13.38 -5.17
N ARG A 166 24.53 -13.48 -6.41
CA ARG A 166 23.26 -12.82 -6.82
C ARG A 166 22.07 -13.35 -6.03
N ILE A 167 22.00 -14.65 -5.79
CA ILE A 167 20.95 -15.27 -4.98
C ILE A 167 21.02 -14.77 -3.53
N SER A 168 22.23 -14.75 -2.94
CA SER A 168 22.46 -14.24 -1.59
C SER A 168 22.06 -12.77 -1.45
N LYS A 169 22.48 -11.94 -2.40
CA LYS A 169 22.11 -10.53 -2.43
C LYS A 169 20.61 -10.33 -2.59
N GLY A 170 19.97 -11.08 -3.49
CA GLY A 170 18.50 -11.06 -3.63
C GLY A 170 17.77 -11.51 -2.35
N PHE A 171 18.35 -12.46 -1.61
CA PHE A 171 17.80 -12.87 -0.31
C PHE A 171 17.89 -11.75 0.74
N GLU A 172 19.06 -11.08 0.85
CA GLU A 172 19.26 -9.96 1.76
C GLU A 172 18.33 -8.78 1.43
N GLU A 173 18.22 -8.41 0.15
CA GLU A 173 17.31 -7.36 -0.32
C GLU A 173 15.85 -7.70 0.02
N ASN A 174 15.42 -8.94 -0.19
CA ASN A 174 14.08 -9.39 0.16
C ASN A 174 13.83 -9.38 1.68
N ALA A 175 14.84 -9.75 2.47
CA ALA A 175 14.75 -9.69 3.93
C ALA A 175 14.60 -8.24 4.45
N GLN A 176 15.32 -7.28 3.86
CA GLN A 176 15.17 -5.85 4.17
C GLN A 176 13.78 -5.32 3.80
N LEU A 177 13.27 -5.67 2.61
CA LEU A 177 11.92 -5.30 2.18
C LEU A 177 10.85 -5.85 3.13
N LYS A 178 11.05 -7.06 3.67
CA LYS A 178 10.13 -7.67 4.64
C LYS A 178 10.00 -6.86 5.94
N GLN A 179 11.08 -6.21 6.39
CA GLN A 179 11.04 -5.32 7.57
C GLN A 179 10.17 -4.09 7.32
N LEU A 180 10.08 -3.62 6.07
CA LEU A 180 9.25 -2.48 5.69
C LEU A 180 7.75 -2.82 5.59
N LYS A 181 7.37 -4.09 5.60
CA LYS A 181 5.97 -4.54 5.49
C LYS A 181 5.08 -3.99 6.60
N LYS A 182 5.54 -4.02 7.85
CA LYS A 182 4.78 -3.50 8.99
C LYS A 182 4.57 -1.99 8.92
N PRO A 183 5.63 -1.16 8.74
CA PRO A 183 5.45 0.28 8.64
C PRO A 183 4.61 0.69 7.43
N LEU A 184 4.72 0.00 6.29
CA LEU A 184 3.88 0.25 5.13
C LEU A 184 2.39 0.00 5.44
N LYS A 185 2.04 -1.14 6.07
CA LYS A 185 0.65 -1.41 6.50
C LYS A 185 0.11 -0.34 7.44
N VAL A 186 0.91 0.07 8.43
CA VAL A 186 0.52 1.12 9.38
C VAL A 186 0.32 2.46 8.68
N SER A 187 1.24 2.84 7.77
CA SER A 187 1.13 4.07 6.99
C SER A 187 -0.14 4.09 6.14
N PHE A 188 -0.46 3.01 5.43
CA PHE A 188 -1.71 2.90 4.67
C PHE A 188 -2.95 3.00 5.54
N LEU A 189 -2.95 2.34 6.71
CA LEU A 189 -4.05 2.42 7.68
C LEU A 189 -4.25 3.84 8.20
N LEU A 190 -3.17 4.56 8.51
CA LEU A 190 -3.23 5.94 8.95
C LEU A 190 -3.78 6.86 7.86
N ILE A 191 -3.28 6.74 6.62
CA ILE A 191 -3.77 7.52 5.49
C ILE A 191 -5.26 7.26 5.26
N LEU A 192 -5.68 5.99 5.27
CA LEU A 192 -7.07 5.60 5.10
C LEU A 192 -7.95 6.12 6.25
N GLY A 193 -7.44 6.10 7.48
CA GLY A 193 -8.11 6.64 8.67
C GLY A 193 -8.31 8.15 8.60
N VAL A 194 -7.27 8.89 8.22
CA VAL A 194 -7.34 10.35 8.02
C VAL A 194 -8.32 10.71 6.91
N LEU A 195 -8.27 10.01 5.78
CA LEU A 195 -9.20 10.23 4.67
C LEU A 195 -10.65 9.95 5.08
N GLY A 196 -10.88 8.87 5.83
CA GLY A 196 -12.19 8.55 6.39
C GLY A 196 -12.70 9.62 7.35
N MET A 197 -11.83 10.14 8.23
CA MET A 197 -12.16 11.20 9.16
C MET A 197 -12.54 12.50 8.42
N ILE A 198 -11.77 12.90 7.42
CA ILE A 198 -12.06 14.08 6.59
C ILE A 198 -13.42 13.91 5.90
N THR A 199 -13.71 12.73 5.38
CA THR A 199 -14.99 12.44 4.71
C THR A 199 -16.16 12.55 5.69
N ILE A 200 -16.03 12.02 6.90
CA ILE A 200 -17.08 12.10 7.94
C ILE A 200 -17.31 13.55 8.36
N PHE A 201 -16.23 14.28 8.71
CA PHE A 201 -16.37 15.69 9.11
C PHE A 201 -16.93 16.56 8.00
N GLY A 202 -16.45 16.36 6.77
CA GLY A 202 -16.96 17.04 5.58
C GLY A 202 -18.46 16.80 5.37
N SER A 203 -18.90 15.53 5.49
CA SER A 203 -20.31 15.17 5.34
C SER A 203 -21.21 15.78 6.44
N VAL A 204 -20.73 15.76 7.68
CA VAL A 204 -21.46 16.38 8.81
C VAL A 204 -21.55 17.90 8.63
N TRP A 205 -20.42 18.54 8.29
CA TRP A 205 -20.39 19.98 8.03
C TRP A 205 -21.34 20.38 6.88
N PHE A 206 -21.27 19.62 5.79
CA PHE A 206 -22.14 19.84 4.63
C PHE A 206 -23.62 19.64 4.97
N GLY A 207 -23.93 18.60 5.76
CA GLY A 207 -25.29 18.37 6.25
C GLY A 207 -25.84 19.52 7.10
N PHE A 208 -25.03 20.07 8.01
CA PHE A 208 -25.39 21.26 8.77
C PHE A 208 -25.62 22.50 7.90
N ARG A 209 -24.77 22.69 6.90
CA ARG A 209 -24.90 23.79 5.96
C ARG A 209 -26.18 23.66 5.14
N LEU A 210 -26.44 22.48 4.59
CA LEU A 210 -27.68 22.20 3.85
C LEU A 210 -28.90 22.42 4.71
N SER A 211 -28.89 21.95 5.95
CA SER A 211 -30.03 22.16 6.90
C SER A 211 -30.32 23.63 7.10
N LYS A 212 -29.33 24.49 7.25
CA LYS A 212 -29.54 25.94 7.40
C LYS A 212 -30.04 26.60 6.13
N GLU A 213 -29.55 26.19 4.96
CA GLU A 213 -29.93 26.80 3.69
C GLU A 213 -31.33 26.41 3.22
N PHE A 214 -31.78 25.20 3.51
CA PHE A 214 -33.09 24.71 3.03
C PHE A 214 -34.16 24.62 4.14
N THR A 215 -33.86 24.05 5.29
CA THR A 215 -34.86 23.76 6.30
C THR A 215 -35.38 25.04 6.96
N ALA A 216 -34.54 26.04 7.21
CA ALA A 216 -34.93 27.25 7.87
C ALA A 216 -35.90 28.11 7.02
N PRO A 217 -35.69 28.35 5.72
CA PRO A 217 -36.66 29.05 4.88
C PRO A 217 -37.99 28.31 4.75
N ILE A 218 -37.98 26.99 4.59
CA ILE A 218 -39.22 26.19 4.51
C ILE A 218 -40.03 26.31 5.79
N LEU A 219 -39.39 26.24 6.95
CA LEU A 219 -40.05 26.41 8.23
C LEU A 219 -40.63 27.84 8.38
N ALA A 220 -39.89 28.85 7.94
CA ALA A 220 -40.37 30.25 7.95
C ALA A 220 -41.59 30.43 7.04
N LEU A 221 -41.65 29.82 5.86
CA LEU A 221 -42.81 29.80 4.96
C LEU A 221 -43.99 29.12 5.61
N ALA A 222 -43.82 27.97 6.28
CA ALA A 222 -44.88 27.26 6.96
C ALA A 222 -45.47 28.12 8.12
N GLN A 223 -44.60 28.76 8.91
CA GLN A 223 -45.01 29.67 9.98
C GLN A 223 -45.71 30.91 9.43
N GLY A 224 -45.20 31.50 8.36
CA GLY A 224 -45.78 32.62 7.65
C GLY A 224 -47.19 32.32 7.13
N THR A 225 -47.37 31.15 6.52
CA THR A 225 -48.69 30.70 6.06
C THR A 225 -49.71 30.60 7.21
N THR A 226 -49.27 30.10 8.37
CA THR A 226 -50.13 30.02 9.58
C THR A 226 -50.50 31.42 10.07
N ARG A 227 -49.59 32.39 10.08
CA ARG A 227 -49.87 33.78 10.48
C ARG A 227 -50.84 34.46 9.52
N ILE A 228 -50.67 34.30 8.21
CA ILE A 228 -51.61 34.80 7.21
C ILE A 228 -53.01 34.20 7.44
N ALA A 229 -53.13 32.91 7.69
CA ALA A 229 -54.42 32.25 7.99
C ALA A 229 -55.07 32.77 9.28
N GLN A 230 -54.30 33.20 10.25
CA GLN A 230 -54.78 33.86 11.49
C GLN A 230 -55.15 35.34 11.29
N GLY A 231 -54.94 35.88 10.09
CA GLY A 231 -55.33 37.25 9.74
C GLY A 231 -54.22 38.29 9.83
N ASP A 232 -52.98 37.89 10.14
CA ASP A 232 -51.81 38.77 10.13
C ASP A 232 -51.31 38.95 8.69
N LEU A 233 -52.00 39.78 7.92
CA LEU A 233 -51.73 40.03 6.50
C LEU A 233 -50.56 41.02 6.27
N ASP A 234 -50.04 41.64 7.35
CA ASP A 234 -48.85 42.53 7.27
C ASP A 234 -47.55 41.78 7.34
N PHE A 235 -47.55 40.51 7.72
CA PHE A 235 -46.37 39.67 7.82
C PHE A 235 -45.72 39.49 6.46
N ARG A 236 -44.40 39.68 6.40
CA ARG A 236 -43.57 39.44 5.21
C ARG A 236 -42.34 38.60 5.59
N LEU A 237 -41.91 37.73 4.68
CA LEU A 237 -40.66 36.98 4.78
C LEU A 237 -39.51 37.77 4.17
N GLU A 238 -38.33 37.70 4.81
CA GLU A 238 -37.12 38.29 4.25
C GLU A 238 -36.67 37.50 3.03
N ASP A 239 -36.55 38.16 1.91
CA ASP A 239 -35.94 37.57 0.69
C ASP A 239 -34.42 37.61 0.81
N LYS A 240 -33.83 36.44 1.06
CA LYS A 240 -32.38 36.28 1.25
C LYS A 240 -31.68 35.53 0.10
N GLY A 241 -32.40 35.13 -0.95
CA GLY A 241 -31.85 34.30 -2.01
C GLY A 241 -32.26 34.69 -3.41
N ALA A 242 -31.34 34.48 -4.36
CA ALA A 242 -31.63 34.56 -5.79
C ALA A 242 -31.91 33.18 -6.40
N ASP A 243 -32.19 32.19 -5.57
CA ASP A 243 -32.48 30.81 -5.92
C ASP A 243 -33.97 30.49 -5.94
N GLU A 244 -34.37 29.25 -6.14
CA GLU A 244 -35.74 28.77 -6.19
C GLU A 244 -36.50 29.06 -4.87
N LEU A 245 -35.79 29.05 -3.75
CA LEU A 245 -36.39 29.40 -2.46
C LEU A 245 -36.67 30.89 -2.34
N GLY A 246 -35.80 31.74 -2.87
CA GLY A 246 -36.02 33.18 -2.98
C GLY A 246 -37.27 33.50 -3.80
N LEU A 247 -37.42 32.81 -4.97
CA LEU A 247 -38.64 32.94 -5.78
C LEU A 247 -39.90 32.51 -5.01
N LEU A 248 -39.82 31.46 -4.19
CA LEU A 248 -40.95 31.00 -3.38
C LEU A 248 -41.29 32.01 -2.30
N VAL A 249 -40.32 32.67 -1.65
CA VAL A 249 -40.52 33.75 -0.68
C VAL A 249 -41.17 34.97 -1.34
N GLN A 250 -40.73 35.35 -2.54
CA GLN A 250 -41.34 36.46 -3.31
C GLN A 250 -42.79 36.17 -3.66
N SER A 251 -43.09 34.95 -4.11
CA SER A 251 -44.44 34.49 -4.45
C SER A 251 -45.35 34.51 -3.22
N PHE A 252 -44.85 34.07 -2.06
CA PHE A 252 -45.55 34.16 -0.77
C PHE A 252 -45.85 35.61 -0.39
N ASN A 253 -44.87 36.51 -0.47
CA ASN A 253 -45.04 37.92 -0.13
C ASN A 253 -46.08 38.62 -1.07
N HIS A 254 -46.06 38.23 -2.35
CA HIS A 254 -47.06 38.73 -3.32
C HIS A 254 -48.45 38.24 -2.97
N MET A 255 -48.64 36.96 -2.69
CA MET A 255 -49.93 36.41 -2.24
C MET A 255 -50.43 37.12 -0.96
N ALA A 256 -49.57 37.35 0.04
CA ALA A 256 -49.94 38.07 1.26
C ALA A 256 -50.38 39.49 0.98
N LYS A 257 -49.75 40.20 0.02
CA LYS A 257 -50.15 41.52 -0.43
C LYS A 257 -51.54 41.51 -1.09
N ASP A 258 -51.78 40.59 -2.01
CA ASP A 258 -53.06 40.47 -2.73
C ASP A 258 -54.21 40.18 -1.77
N LEU A 259 -53.97 39.31 -0.77
CA LEU A 259 -54.98 39.05 0.29
C LEU A 259 -55.25 40.29 1.15
N GLN A 260 -54.23 41.10 1.49
CA GLN A 260 -54.35 42.33 2.22
C GLN A 260 -55.20 43.38 1.45
N GLU A 261 -54.87 43.59 0.17
CA GLU A 261 -55.58 44.51 -0.72
C GLU A 261 -57.04 44.06 -0.91
N GLY A 262 -57.25 42.75 -1.13
CA GLY A 262 -58.63 42.20 -1.22
C GLY A 262 -59.45 42.41 0.04
N ARG A 263 -58.85 42.20 1.25
CA ARG A 263 -59.54 42.47 2.53
C ARG A 263 -59.87 43.90 2.70
N MET A 264 -58.93 44.82 2.37
CA MET A 264 -59.21 46.28 2.45
C MET A 264 -60.34 46.69 1.51
N SER A 265 -60.34 46.18 0.27
CA SER A 265 -61.41 46.45 -0.71
C SER A 265 -62.75 45.93 -0.24
N LEU A 266 -62.80 44.70 0.32
CA LEU A 266 -64.02 44.14 0.90
C LEU A 266 -64.52 44.96 2.08
N THR A 267 -63.62 45.40 2.98
CA THR A 267 -63.98 46.22 4.11
C THR A 267 -64.56 47.60 3.69
N HIS A 268 -63.93 48.22 2.67
CA HIS A 268 -64.38 49.46 2.07
C HIS A 268 -65.78 49.29 1.41
N ALA A 269 -65.96 48.24 0.61
CA ALA A 269 -67.26 47.93 0.00
C ALA A 269 -68.37 47.71 1.04
N ASN A 270 -68.06 46.99 2.13
CA ASN A 270 -69.04 46.80 3.24
C ASN A 270 -69.38 48.13 3.96
N ALA A 271 -68.35 49.00 4.16
CA ALA A 271 -68.60 50.34 4.74
C ALA A 271 -69.52 51.19 3.86
N MET A 272 -69.25 51.20 2.53
CA MET A 272 -70.07 51.88 1.55
C MET A 272 -71.52 51.34 1.52
N LEU A 273 -71.66 50.00 1.57
CA LEU A 273 -73.03 49.39 1.67
C LEU A 273 -73.73 49.77 2.94
N ALA A 274 -73.04 49.78 4.08
CA ALA A 274 -73.64 50.20 5.35
C ALA A 274 -74.03 51.70 5.33
N GLU A 275 -73.26 52.56 4.76
CA GLU A 275 -73.56 53.98 4.54
C GLU A 275 -74.75 54.15 3.59
N HIS A 276 -74.80 53.43 2.49
CA HIS A 276 -75.86 53.43 1.54
C HIS A 276 -77.17 52.96 2.17
N ASN A 277 -77.17 51.90 2.95
CA ASN A 277 -78.33 51.43 3.70
C ASN A 277 -78.81 52.43 4.68
N ARG A 278 -77.92 53.09 5.47
CA ARG A 278 -78.24 54.15 6.39
C ARG A 278 -78.86 55.36 5.66
N TYR A 279 -78.36 55.73 4.50
CA TYR A 279 -78.90 56.76 3.67
C TYR A 279 -80.35 56.43 3.25
N ILE A 280 -80.62 55.23 2.75
CA ILE A 280 -81.96 54.77 2.39
C ILE A 280 -82.88 54.78 3.54
N GLU A 281 -82.52 54.33 4.74
CA GLU A 281 -83.28 54.37 5.97
C GLU A 281 -83.65 55.84 6.35
N THR A 282 -82.66 56.73 6.28
CA THR A 282 -82.86 58.14 6.57
C THR A 282 -83.87 58.80 5.59
N VAL A 283 -83.76 58.49 4.32
CA VAL A 283 -84.67 58.97 3.26
C VAL A 283 -86.09 58.47 3.56
N LEU A 284 -86.26 57.15 3.82
CA LEU A 284 -87.54 56.51 4.09
C LEU A 284 -88.20 57.09 5.39
N ASP A 285 -87.42 57.35 6.43
CA ASP A 285 -87.93 57.91 7.70
C ASP A 285 -88.37 59.39 7.59
N ASN A 286 -87.85 60.16 6.63
CA ASN A 286 -88.19 61.55 6.39
C ASN A 286 -89.26 61.78 5.31
N ILE A 287 -89.74 60.75 4.65
CA ILE A 287 -90.82 60.82 3.71
C ILE A 287 -92.16 60.86 4.50
N THR A 288 -92.96 61.87 4.24
CA THR A 288 -94.27 62.05 4.88
C THR A 288 -95.41 61.17 4.34
N THR A 289 -95.13 60.39 3.31
CA THR A 289 -96.04 59.45 2.68
C THR A 289 -95.70 58.01 3.13
N GLY A 290 -96.74 57.27 3.54
CA GLY A 290 -96.60 55.86 3.88
C GLY A 290 -96.11 55.04 2.72
N VAL A 291 -94.89 54.41 2.88
CA VAL A 291 -94.24 53.54 1.90
C VAL A 291 -94.17 52.12 2.44
N ILE A 292 -94.79 51.17 1.73
CA ILE A 292 -94.75 49.75 2.07
C ILE A 292 -94.14 49.00 0.89
N THR A 293 -93.12 48.21 1.16
CA THR A 293 -92.52 47.30 0.13
C THR A 293 -92.91 45.86 0.42
N LEU A 294 -93.27 45.13 -0.63
CA LEU A 294 -93.72 43.75 -0.54
C LEU A 294 -92.63 42.84 -1.21
N ASP A 295 -92.47 41.62 -0.73
CA ASP A 295 -91.69 40.58 -1.42
C ASP A 295 -92.54 39.94 -2.58
N ALA A 296 -91.97 38.99 -3.32
CA ALA A 296 -92.64 38.32 -4.44
C ALA A 296 -93.87 37.50 -4.01
N ASP A 297 -93.98 37.15 -2.74
CA ASP A 297 -95.12 36.42 -2.12
C ASP A 297 -96.19 37.33 -1.54
N GLY A 298 -96.05 38.65 -1.71
CA GLY A 298 -97.02 39.65 -1.19
C GLY A 298 -96.90 39.98 0.31
N ARG A 299 -95.84 39.59 0.99
CA ARG A 299 -95.57 39.89 2.38
C ARG A 299 -94.85 41.21 2.51
N ILE A 300 -95.22 41.96 3.53
CA ILE A 300 -94.54 43.24 3.83
C ILE A 300 -93.13 43.00 4.20
N ARG A 301 -92.23 43.58 3.44
CA ARG A 301 -90.78 43.52 3.67
C ARG A 301 -90.28 44.72 4.47
N THR A 302 -90.76 45.91 4.17
CA THR A 302 -90.38 47.13 4.86
C THR A 302 -91.56 48.09 4.85
N MET A 303 -91.71 48.87 5.95
CA MET A 303 -92.69 49.94 6.09
C MET A 303 -92.07 51.13 6.82
N ASN A 304 -92.24 52.36 6.30
CA ASN A 304 -91.74 53.56 6.95
C ASN A 304 -92.68 54.00 8.13
N LYS A 305 -92.26 55.00 8.87
CA LYS A 305 -93.01 55.52 10.06
C LYS A 305 -94.07 56.54 9.75
N ALA A 306 -94.33 56.94 8.50
CA ALA A 306 -95.31 57.94 8.08
C ALA A 306 -96.75 57.55 8.36
#